data_e9c5f19d5d9dfcd1ff5b83fed714b956
#
_entry.id   e9c5f19d5d9dfcd1ff5b83fed714b956
#
_cell.length_a   1.000
_cell.length_b   1.000
_cell.length_c   1.000
_cell.angle_alpha   90.00
_cell.angle_beta   90.00
_cell.angle_gamma   90.00
#
_symmetry.space_group_name_H-M   'P 1'
#
loop_
_entity.id
_entity.type
_entity.pdbx_description
1 polymer ?
#
loop_
_entity_poly.entity_id
_entity_poly.type
_entity_poly.pdbx_seq_one_letter_code
_entity_poly.pdbx_strand_id
1 'polypeptide(L)'
;MRFPLRKLLLINSLVICINAQPLDERYHSYFEIESFLDSLTQVYDFDSEFRVYQIGYSEEENLPIYAVKISDNVEFKEDEPRVLFVGQLHAEEVLGVEAVLDLILLMLDPPPEEMQHMNIIKQNIETWIIPTLNPEGLNVVHDGLDVSYRKNKKDFSPQGPWPNNFFDYDSAIGEDIDGVDLNRNFDFNWVLGDTFMEPDPSDYAAHYDYYRGLNPWSESETRALRDLALENDFLFSIIWHSARSGRFSEKVFTPWKWDGDKRTPDDASIKIIGDQIAEIIIKENSSESYQSSYSASRRGNAHDWFYQATGAFQYLIECGTANLQPDSALVEDTIDR
;
A
#
# COMPACT_ATOMS: atom_id res chain seq x y z
N MET A 1 -5.50 57.81 -3.92
CA MET A 1 -4.48 56.79 -4.23
C MET A 1 -5.03 55.44 -3.91
N ARG A 2 -5.39 54.64 -4.90
CA ARG A 2 -5.85 53.26 -4.71
C ARG A 2 -4.66 52.34 -4.95
N PHE A 3 -4.18 51.70 -3.89
CA PHE A 3 -3.21 50.60 -4.03
C PHE A 3 -3.97 49.35 -4.50
N PRO A 4 -3.51 48.67 -5.54
CA PRO A 4 -4.24 47.52 -6.06
C PRO A 4 -4.04 46.29 -5.16
N LEU A 5 -5.15 45.77 -4.68
CA LEU A 5 -5.28 44.53 -3.87
C LEU A 5 -4.57 43.30 -4.47
N ARG A 6 -4.28 43.35 -5.77
CA ARG A 6 -3.63 42.25 -6.50
C ARG A 6 -2.16 41.97 -6.11
N LYS A 7 -1.48 42.95 -5.52
CA LYS A 7 -0.07 42.75 -5.08
C LYS A 7 0.07 42.09 -3.71
N LEU A 8 -0.98 42.14 -2.89
CA LEU A 8 -0.95 41.53 -1.55
C LEU A 8 -1.24 40.02 -1.61
N LEU A 9 -2.06 39.57 -2.55
CA LEU A 9 -2.37 38.15 -2.77
C LEU A 9 -1.20 37.36 -3.37
N LEU A 10 -0.35 38.02 -4.17
CA LEU A 10 0.86 37.39 -4.73
C LEU A 10 2.00 37.21 -3.74
N ILE A 11 2.01 38.00 -2.67
CA ILE A 11 3.05 37.89 -1.63
C ILE A 11 2.70 36.79 -0.61
N ASN A 12 1.43 36.53 -0.35
CA ASN A 12 1.00 35.45 0.53
C ASN A 12 1.09 34.05 -0.12
N SER A 13 0.94 33.96 -1.44
CA SER A 13 1.13 32.68 -2.14
C SER A 13 2.59 32.28 -2.34
N LEU A 14 3.54 33.22 -2.17
CA LEU A 14 4.97 32.92 -2.32
C LEU A 14 5.64 32.48 -1.02
N VAL A 15 4.98 32.63 0.13
CA VAL A 15 5.53 32.24 1.44
C VAL A 15 5.15 30.79 1.83
N ILE A 16 4.15 30.22 1.19
CA ILE A 16 3.68 28.85 1.47
C ILE A 16 4.47 27.77 0.69
N CYS A 17 5.26 28.17 -0.32
CA CYS A 17 5.98 27.21 -1.19
C CYS A 17 7.45 26.98 -0.82
N ILE A 18 7.91 27.22 0.41
CA ILE A 18 9.35 27.17 0.70
C ILE A 18 9.84 25.81 1.24
N ASN A 19 8.97 24.88 1.60
CA ASN A 19 9.41 23.58 2.17
C ASN A 19 8.78 22.30 1.57
N ALA A 20 7.85 22.40 0.66
CA ALA A 20 7.31 21.20 0.02
C ALA A 20 8.10 20.91 -1.26
N GLN A 21 8.80 19.80 -1.32
CA GLN A 21 9.25 19.24 -2.61
C GLN A 21 8.13 18.33 -3.11
N PRO A 22 7.44 18.70 -4.20
CA PRO A 22 6.46 17.79 -4.80
C PRO A 22 7.18 16.52 -5.25
N LEU A 23 6.44 15.41 -5.28
CA LEU A 23 6.94 14.19 -5.88
C LEU A 23 7.30 14.41 -7.35
N ASP A 24 8.14 13.55 -7.89
CA ASP A 24 8.38 13.49 -9.34
C ASP A 24 7.05 13.32 -10.09
N GLU A 25 6.92 13.93 -11.25
CA GLU A 25 5.70 13.88 -12.07
C GLU A 25 5.33 12.46 -12.56
N ARG A 26 6.20 11.47 -12.36
CA ARG A 26 5.93 10.06 -12.66
C ARG A 26 4.96 9.41 -11.66
N TYR A 27 4.87 9.94 -10.46
CA TYR A 27 3.99 9.39 -9.44
C TYR A 27 2.56 9.90 -9.59
N HIS A 28 1.61 8.98 -9.64
CA HIS A 28 0.20 9.31 -9.76
C HIS A 28 -0.37 9.82 -8.44
N SER A 29 -1.05 10.95 -8.50
CA SER A 29 -1.96 11.39 -7.45
C SER A 29 -3.18 10.48 -7.36
N TYR A 30 -3.91 10.54 -6.25
CA TYR A 30 -5.16 9.79 -6.14
C TYR A 30 -6.16 10.15 -7.25
N PHE A 31 -6.27 11.42 -7.61
CA PHE A 31 -7.14 11.87 -8.70
C PHE A 31 -6.72 11.31 -10.07
N GLU A 32 -5.42 11.19 -10.32
CA GLU A 32 -4.92 10.59 -11.56
C GLU A 32 -5.18 9.07 -11.59
N ILE A 33 -5.10 8.38 -10.45
CA ILE A 33 -5.53 6.99 -10.32
C ILE A 33 -7.01 6.84 -10.66
N GLU A 34 -7.90 7.68 -10.10
CA GLU A 34 -9.32 7.66 -10.44
C GLU A 34 -9.54 7.89 -11.95
N SER A 35 -8.89 8.91 -12.50
CA SER A 35 -8.98 9.24 -13.94
C SER A 35 -8.46 8.11 -14.83
N PHE A 36 -7.41 7.43 -14.42
CA PHE A 36 -6.87 6.25 -15.10
C PHE A 36 -7.89 5.11 -15.10
N LEU A 37 -8.45 4.74 -13.95
CA LEU A 37 -9.46 3.68 -13.84
C LEU A 37 -10.73 4.01 -14.62
N ASP A 38 -11.19 5.27 -14.59
CA ASP A 38 -12.32 5.74 -15.40
C ASP A 38 -12.05 5.62 -16.88
N SER A 39 -10.84 5.97 -17.33
CA SER A 39 -10.45 5.85 -18.73
C SER A 39 -10.43 4.40 -19.21
N LEU A 40 -9.91 3.49 -18.39
CA LEU A 40 -9.93 2.05 -18.69
C LEU A 40 -11.37 1.51 -18.70
N THR A 41 -12.21 1.94 -17.77
CA THR A 41 -13.63 1.54 -17.75
C THR A 41 -14.33 1.95 -19.05
N GLN A 42 -14.05 3.15 -19.58
CA GLN A 42 -14.62 3.58 -20.86
C GLN A 42 -14.13 2.75 -22.05
N VAL A 43 -12.89 2.29 -22.03
CA VAL A 43 -12.31 1.47 -23.11
C VAL A 43 -12.82 0.04 -23.04
N TYR A 44 -12.92 -0.54 -21.83
CA TYR A 44 -13.22 -1.96 -21.58
C TYR A 44 -14.65 -2.20 -21.05
N ASP A 45 -15.55 -1.20 -21.06
CA ASP A 45 -16.92 -1.29 -20.51
C ASP A 45 -17.76 -2.42 -21.12
N PHE A 46 -17.49 -2.77 -22.35
CA PHE A 46 -18.15 -3.86 -23.08
C PHE A 46 -17.37 -5.18 -23.05
N ASP A 47 -16.22 -5.18 -22.39
CA ASP A 47 -15.36 -6.34 -22.29
C ASP A 47 -15.68 -7.10 -20.99
N SER A 48 -15.72 -8.40 -21.07
CA SER A 48 -15.91 -9.27 -19.90
C SER A 48 -14.62 -9.43 -19.08
N GLU A 49 -13.50 -8.85 -19.52
CA GLU A 49 -12.19 -9.10 -18.95
C GLU A 49 -11.76 -8.08 -17.86
N PHE A 50 -12.47 -6.97 -17.72
CA PHE A 50 -12.09 -5.89 -16.81
C PHE A 50 -13.29 -5.32 -16.05
N ARG A 51 -13.11 -5.09 -14.75
CA ARG A 51 -14.12 -4.38 -13.93
C ARG A 51 -13.48 -3.65 -12.75
N VAL A 52 -13.96 -2.45 -12.47
CA VAL A 52 -13.60 -1.67 -11.28
C VAL A 52 -14.71 -1.81 -10.23
N TYR A 53 -14.32 -2.14 -9.01
CA TYR A 53 -15.20 -2.21 -7.84
C TYR A 53 -14.76 -1.18 -6.81
N GLN A 54 -15.73 -0.44 -6.27
CA GLN A 54 -15.49 0.31 -5.06
C GLN A 54 -15.67 -0.63 -3.87
N ILE A 55 -14.59 -0.88 -3.12
CA ILE A 55 -14.56 -1.83 -2.01
C ILE A 55 -14.75 -1.19 -0.63
N GLY A 56 -14.65 0.13 -0.55
CA GLY A 56 -14.79 0.90 0.69
C GLY A 56 -14.50 2.36 0.50
N TYR A 57 -14.26 3.01 1.61
CA TYR A 57 -13.89 4.42 1.71
C TYR A 57 -12.78 4.61 2.72
N SER A 58 -11.99 5.67 2.57
CA SER A 58 -11.06 6.12 3.58
C SER A 58 -11.75 6.66 4.83
N GLU A 59 -11.05 6.73 5.95
CA GLU A 59 -11.64 6.94 7.28
C GLU A 59 -12.13 8.38 7.50
N GLU A 60 -11.41 9.41 7.04
CA GLU A 60 -11.73 10.81 7.34
C GLU A 60 -12.45 11.53 6.18
N GLU A 61 -11.89 11.48 4.99
CA GLU A 61 -12.40 12.24 3.84
C GLU A 61 -13.41 11.45 3.00
N ASN A 62 -13.62 10.17 3.33
CA ASN A 62 -14.50 9.26 2.59
C ASN A 62 -14.13 9.16 1.10
N LEU A 63 -12.84 9.15 0.78
CA LEU A 63 -12.38 8.90 -0.56
C LEU A 63 -12.62 7.43 -0.92
N PRO A 64 -13.17 7.12 -2.10
CA PRO A 64 -13.38 5.75 -2.53
C PRO A 64 -12.09 4.93 -2.54
N ILE A 65 -12.18 3.67 -2.17
CA ILE A 65 -11.11 2.69 -2.33
C ILE A 65 -11.53 1.74 -3.44
N TYR A 66 -10.71 1.62 -4.47
CA TYR A 66 -11.02 0.84 -5.65
C TYR A 66 -10.20 -0.45 -5.71
N ALA A 67 -10.86 -1.51 -6.19
CA ALA A 67 -10.23 -2.74 -6.61
C ALA A 67 -10.60 -3.02 -8.08
N VAL A 68 -9.62 -3.38 -8.87
CA VAL A 68 -9.77 -3.84 -10.25
C VAL A 68 -9.83 -5.36 -10.23
N LYS A 69 -10.78 -5.96 -10.94
CA LYS A 69 -10.78 -7.38 -11.27
C LYS A 69 -10.46 -7.57 -12.75
N ILE A 70 -9.53 -8.46 -13.05
CA ILE A 70 -9.17 -8.89 -14.42
C ILE A 70 -9.22 -10.42 -14.47
N SER A 71 -10.00 -10.95 -15.38
CA SER A 71 -10.10 -12.37 -15.72
C SER A 71 -10.79 -12.47 -17.08
N ASP A 72 -11.00 -13.66 -17.63
CA ASP A 72 -11.74 -13.79 -18.90
C ASP A 72 -13.27 -13.63 -18.71
N ASN A 73 -13.75 -13.60 -17.44
CA ASN A 73 -15.16 -13.42 -17.12
C ASN A 73 -15.40 -12.73 -15.78
N VAL A 74 -15.19 -11.41 -15.73
CA VAL A 74 -15.25 -10.62 -14.47
C VAL A 74 -16.62 -10.55 -13.82
N GLU A 75 -17.72 -10.84 -14.59
CA GLU A 75 -19.09 -10.76 -14.08
C GLU A 75 -19.45 -11.92 -13.15
N PHE A 76 -18.70 -13.01 -13.21
CA PHE A 76 -18.99 -14.21 -12.45
C PHE A 76 -17.84 -14.55 -11.48
N LYS A 77 -18.19 -15.26 -10.43
CA LYS A 77 -17.23 -15.90 -9.55
C LYS A 77 -17.04 -17.33 -10.08
N GLU A 78 -15.89 -17.58 -10.67
CA GLU A 78 -15.57 -18.85 -11.27
C GLU A 78 -14.83 -19.79 -10.31
N ASP A 79 -14.79 -21.08 -10.62
CA ASP A 79 -14.07 -22.10 -9.84
C ASP A 79 -12.59 -22.12 -10.27
N GLU A 80 -11.91 -21.01 -10.01
CA GLU A 80 -10.49 -20.81 -10.34
C GLU A 80 -9.76 -20.07 -9.22
N PRO A 81 -8.42 -20.17 -9.18
CA PRO A 81 -7.61 -19.47 -8.19
C PRO A 81 -7.80 -17.96 -8.28
N ARG A 82 -7.80 -17.30 -7.10
CA ARG A 82 -7.84 -15.83 -6.99
C ARG A 82 -6.55 -15.33 -6.41
N VAL A 83 -6.03 -14.26 -7.00
CA VAL A 83 -4.83 -13.59 -6.54
C VAL A 83 -5.11 -12.11 -6.28
N LEU A 84 -4.41 -11.54 -5.29
CA LEU A 84 -4.60 -10.16 -4.89
C LEU A 84 -3.26 -9.41 -4.89
N PHE A 85 -3.26 -8.24 -5.50
CA PHE A 85 -2.14 -7.30 -5.51
C PHE A 85 -2.56 -5.98 -4.88
N VAL A 86 -1.79 -5.47 -3.93
CA VAL A 86 -2.06 -4.19 -3.24
C VAL A 86 -0.84 -3.29 -3.37
N GLY A 87 -1.00 -2.14 -4.03
CA GLY A 87 0.10 -1.23 -4.33
C GLY A 87 0.61 -0.45 -3.13
N GLN A 88 -0.26 -0.02 -2.22
CA GLN A 88 0.14 0.86 -1.13
C GLN A 88 -0.74 0.70 0.10
N LEU A 89 -0.09 0.60 1.28
CA LEU A 89 -0.68 0.79 2.60
C LEU A 89 -0.11 2.03 3.29
N HIS A 90 1.21 2.21 3.26
CA HIS A 90 1.85 3.38 3.85
C HIS A 90 1.96 4.50 2.82
N ALA A 91 1.58 5.69 3.25
CA ALA A 91 1.43 6.84 2.35
C ALA A 91 2.71 7.21 1.59
N GLU A 92 3.87 7.14 2.24
CA GLU A 92 5.18 7.49 1.67
C GLU A 92 5.72 6.45 0.66
N GLU A 93 5.16 5.24 0.63
CA GLU A 93 5.65 4.10 -0.12
C GLU A 93 4.98 4.02 -1.50
N VAL A 94 5.25 5.00 -2.36
CA VAL A 94 4.49 5.24 -3.61
C VAL A 94 4.90 4.35 -4.78
N LEU A 95 6.07 3.68 -4.73
CA LEU A 95 6.53 2.79 -5.81
C LEU A 95 5.54 1.66 -6.12
N GLY A 96 4.93 1.10 -5.10
CA GLY A 96 3.97 0.01 -5.27
C GLY A 96 2.69 0.44 -6.01
N VAL A 97 2.30 1.71 -5.92
CA VAL A 97 1.18 2.26 -6.73
C VAL A 97 1.51 2.14 -8.21
N GLU A 98 2.69 2.63 -8.59
CA GLU A 98 3.13 2.61 -9.98
C GLU A 98 3.26 1.18 -10.53
N ALA A 99 3.84 0.28 -9.74
CA ALA A 99 4.00 -1.13 -10.11
C ALA A 99 2.65 -1.81 -10.41
N VAL A 100 1.61 -1.54 -9.63
CA VAL A 100 0.30 -2.17 -9.89
C VAL A 100 -0.49 -1.48 -10.99
N LEU A 101 -0.30 -0.18 -11.24
CA LEU A 101 -0.88 0.49 -12.41
C LEU A 101 -0.29 -0.06 -13.71
N ASP A 102 1.03 -0.28 -13.75
CA ASP A 102 1.68 -0.91 -14.89
C ASP A 102 1.29 -2.39 -15.03
N LEU A 103 1.08 -3.12 -13.93
CA LEU A 103 0.54 -4.48 -13.98
C LEU A 103 -0.85 -4.52 -14.62
N ILE A 104 -1.73 -3.56 -14.31
CA ILE A 104 -3.06 -3.45 -14.95
C ILE A 104 -2.89 -3.29 -16.47
N LEU A 105 -2.02 -2.39 -16.91
CA LEU A 105 -1.75 -2.17 -18.34
C LEU A 105 -1.16 -3.41 -18.99
N LEU A 106 -0.19 -4.07 -18.37
CA LEU A 106 0.42 -5.29 -18.88
C LEU A 106 -0.62 -6.40 -19.08
N MET A 107 -1.59 -6.51 -18.19
CA MET A 107 -2.64 -7.53 -18.31
C MET A 107 -3.69 -7.21 -19.37
N LEU A 108 -3.99 -5.92 -19.60
CA LEU A 108 -5.04 -5.50 -20.53
C LEU A 108 -4.52 -5.28 -21.95
N ASP A 109 -3.33 -4.70 -22.10
CA ASP A 109 -2.70 -4.39 -23.38
C ASP A 109 -1.23 -4.88 -23.39
N PRO A 110 -1.00 -6.19 -23.28
CA PRO A 110 0.34 -6.76 -23.20
C PRO A 110 1.11 -6.57 -24.50
N PRO A 111 2.44 -6.40 -24.46
CA PRO A 111 3.26 -6.42 -25.64
C PRO A 111 3.14 -7.78 -26.36
N PRO A 112 3.38 -7.84 -27.69
CA PRO A 112 3.15 -9.06 -28.49
C PRO A 112 3.80 -10.33 -27.96
N GLU A 113 4.97 -10.22 -27.35
CA GLU A 113 5.72 -11.30 -26.72
C GLU A 113 5.05 -11.87 -25.46
N GLU A 114 4.34 -11.04 -24.70
CA GLU A 114 3.63 -11.43 -23.46
C GLU A 114 2.15 -11.79 -23.68
N MET A 115 1.59 -11.49 -24.83
CA MET A 115 0.17 -11.65 -25.14
C MET A 115 -0.35 -13.07 -24.84
N GLN A 116 0.41 -14.09 -25.25
CA GLN A 116 0.01 -15.46 -24.99
C GLN A 116 0.02 -15.80 -23.50
N HIS A 117 1.03 -15.33 -22.78
CA HIS A 117 1.16 -15.56 -21.35
C HIS A 117 0.04 -14.87 -20.57
N MET A 118 -0.22 -13.59 -20.84
CA MET A 118 -1.31 -12.84 -20.19
C MET A 118 -2.68 -13.45 -20.48
N ASN A 119 -2.92 -13.92 -21.69
CA ASN A 119 -4.18 -14.62 -22.01
C ASN A 119 -4.34 -15.94 -21.22
N ILE A 120 -3.26 -16.69 -21.02
CA ILE A 120 -3.31 -17.90 -20.19
C ILE A 120 -3.62 -17.52 -18.73
N ILE A 121 -3.01 -16.46 -18.21
CA ILE A 121 -3.29 -15.98 -16.85
C ILE A 121 -4.77 -15.61 -16.73
N LYS A 122 -5.29 -14.75 -17.59
CA LYS A 122 -6.70 -14.30 -17.54
C LYS A 122 -7.71 -15.45 -17.64
N GLN A 123 -7.39 -16.50 -18.39
CA GLN A 123 -8.25 -17.66 -18.57
C GLN A 123 -8.23 -18.68 -17.41
N ASN A 124 -7.38 -18.52 -16.43
CA ASN A 124 -7.19 -19.51 -15.37
C ASN A 124 -7.09 -18.89 -13.98
N ILE A 125 -7.10 -17.56 -13.85
CA ILE A 125 -6.87 -16.86 -12.60
C ILE A 125 -7.71 -15.59 -12.56
N GLU A 126 -8.51 -15.40 -11.52
CA GLU A 126 -9.09 -14.11 -11.20
C GLU A 126 -8.05 -13.22 -10.50
N THR A 127 -7.61 -12.16 -11.15
CA THR A 127 -6.65 -11.22 -10.60
C THR A 127 -7.34 -9.98 -10.05
N TRP A 128 -7.09 -9.66 -8.79
CA TRP A 128 -7.60 -8.48 -8.12
C TRP A 128 -6.45 -7.53 -7.78
N ILE A 129 -6.62 -6.24 -8.05
CA ILE A 129 -5.58 -5.23 -7.89
C ILE A 129 -6.17 -4.01 -7.19
N ILE A 130 -5.54 -3.58 -6.10
CA ILE A 130 -5.87 -2.35 -5.36
C ILE A 130 -4.70 -1.37 -5.54
N PRO A 131 -4.85 -0.29 -6.31
CA PRO A 131 -3.75 0.67 -6.51
C PRO A 131 -3.28 1.31 -5.21
N THR A 132 -4.19 1.82 -4.41
CA THR A 132 -3.90 2.34 -3.07
C THR A 132 -5.00 1.95 -2.08
N LEU A 133 -4.60 1.51 -0.90
CA LEU A 133 -5.50 1.34 0.23
C LEU A 133 -5.57 2.60 1.10
N ASN A 134 -4.66 3.55 0.90
CA ASN A 134 -4.51 4.76 1.71
C ASN A 134 -4.58 6.04 0.85
N PRO A 135 -5.74 6.33 0.24
CA PRO A 135 -5.87 7.47 -0.67
C PRO A 135 -5.63 8.82 -0.01
N GLU A 136 -6.03 8.98 1.26
CA GLU A 136 -5.82 10.24 1.99
C GLU A 136 -4.34 10.47 2.32
N GLY A 137 -3.66 9.43 2.79
CA GLY A 137 -2.22 9.50 3.03
C GLY A 137 -1.44 9.75 1.74
N LEU A 138 -1.84 9.11 0.63
CA LEU A 138 -1.25 9.37 -0.69
C LEU A 138 -1.35 10.86 -1.05
N ASN A 139 -2.50 11.51 -0.82
CA ASN A 139 -2.66 12.94 -1.06
C ASN A 139 -1.69 13.79 -0.21
N VAL A 140 -1.50 13.46 1.07
CA VAL A 140 -0.54 14.19 1.94
C VAL A 140 0.87 14.17 1.34
N VAL A 141 1.31 13.00 0.88
CA VAL A 141 2.64 12.81 0.31
C VAL A 141 2.75 13.45 -1.08
N HIS A 142 1.78 13.21 -1.95
CA HIS A 142 1.77 13.71 -3.32
C HIS A 142 1.71 15.24 -3.39
N ASP A 143 0.91 15.86 -2.52
CA ASP A 143 0.82 17.32 -2.42
C ASP A 143 2.08 17.96 -1.79
N GLY A 144 3.04 17.14 -1.36
CA GLY A 144 4.28 17.57 -0.74
C GLY A 144 4.09 18.21 0.64
N LEU A 145 2.98 17.93 1.31
CA LEU A 145 2.73 18.41 2.66
C LEU A 145 3.69 17.76 3.65
N ASP A 146 3.80 16.45 3.59
CA ASP A 146 4.83 15.67 4.28
C ASP A 146 5.16 14.41 3.44
N VAL A 147 6.29 14.42 2.76
CA VAL A 147 6.72 13.29 1.92
C VAL A 147 7.17 12.06 2.72
N SER A 148 7.30 12.20 4.03
CA SER A 148 7.61 11.10 4.96
C SER A 148 6.39 10.60 5.73
N TYR A 149 5.20 11.12 5.42
CA TYR A 149 3.96 10.68 6.05
C TYR A 149 3.67 9.22 5.77
N ARG A 150 3.41 8.44 6.83
CA ARG A 150 3.28 6.98 6.73
C ARG A 150 1.85 6.48 6.86
N LYS A 151 1.09 7.09 7.76
CA LYS A 151 -0.20 6.59 8.29
C LYS A 151 -1.38 6.94 7.38
N ASN A 152 -2.59 6.53 7.76
CA ASN A 152 -3.80 7.15 7.23
C ASN A 152 -4.03 8.50 7.92
N LYS A 153 -5.03 9.26 7.48
CA LYS A 153 -5.27 10.63 7.96
C LYS A 153 -6.27 10.70 9.11
N LYS A 154 -6.41 9.62 9.90
CA LYS A 154 -7.35 9.59 11.04
C LYS A 154 -7.00 10.66 12.05
N ASP A 155 -7.97 11.57 12.30
CA ASP A 155 -7.88 12.63 13.31
C ASP A 155 -8.29 12.10 14.69
N PHE A 156 -7.42 12.26 15.68
CA PHE A 156 -7.67 11.97 17.08
C PHE A 156 -7.80 13.25 17.89
N SER A 157 -8.41 14.27 17.31
CA SER A 157 -8.59 15.59 17.90
C SER A 157 -9.14 15.54 19.34
N PRO A 158 -8.67 16.40 20.23
CA PRO A 158 -7.67 17.45 20.02
C PRO A 158 -6.24 16.95 20.22
N GLN A 159 -6.03 15.73 20.60
CA GLN A 159 -4.72 15.18 20.97
C GLN A 159 -4.80 13.65 20.97
N GLY A 160 -3.66 13.01 20.75
CA GLY A 160 -3.54 11.57 20.75
C GLY A 160 -4.04 10.89 22.05
N PRO A 161 -4.43 9.62 21.99
CA PRO A 161 -5.09 8.93 23.10
C PRO A 161 -4.20 8.70 24.31
N TRP A 162 -2.88 8.77 24.18
CA TRP A 162 -1.95 8.45 25.27
C TRP A 162 -0.56 9.09 25.07
N PRO A 163 0.18 9.24 26.17
CA PRO A 163 -0.22 9.14 27.59
C PRO A 163 -0.51 10.50 28.21
N ASN A 164 -0.12 11.60 27.63
CA ASN A 164 -0.05 12.89 28.30
C ASN A 164 -0.54 14.04 27.45
N ASN A 165 -1.53 13.83 26.64
CA ASN A 165 -2.02 14.85 25.75
C ASN A 165 -0.84 15.43 24.92
N PHE A 166 -0.09 14.56 24.28
CA PHE A 166 0.89 15.00 23.33
C PHE A 166 0.18 15.80 22.27
N PHE A 167 0.74 16.89 21.95
CA PHE A 167 0.21 17.76 20.95
C PHE A 167 0.70 17.29 19.57
N ASP A 168 -0.23 16.92 18.73
CA ASP A 168 0.05 16.27 17.46
C ASP A 168 0.10 17.24 16.29
N TYR A 169 -0.05 18.51 16.56
CA TYR A 169 -0.02 19.52 15.51
C TYR A 169 1.34 19.57 14.81
N ASP A 170 1.32 19.43 13.51
CA ASP A 170 2.46 19.66 12.64
C ASP A 170 2.12 20.76 11.61
N SER A 171 2.93 21.81 11.59
CA SER A 171 2.75 22.93 10.68
C SER A 171 3.04 22.56 9.21
N ALA A 172 3.74 21.46 8.95
CA ALA A 172 4.03 21.02 7.60
C ALA A 172 2.79 20.46 6.91
N ILE A 173 1.96 19.71 7.65
CA ILE A 173 0.68 19.19 7.14
C ILE A 173 -0.50 20.10 7.50
N GLY A 174 -0.24 21.18 8.23
CA GLY A 174 -1.19 22.25 8.51
C GLY A 174 -2.08 22.04 9.73
N GLU A 175 -2.22 20.83 10.25
CA GLU A 175 -3.11 20.50 11.34
C GLU A 175 -2.44 19.61 12.38
N ASP A 176 -2.54 18.31 12.25
CA ASP A 176 -1.92 17.37 13.17
C ASP A 176 -1.24 16.20 12.43
N ILE A 177 -0.43 15.45 13.18
CA ILE A 177 0.31 14.29 12.68
C ILE A 177 -0.33 12.98 13.12
N ASP A 178 -1.55 13.00 13.59
CA ASP A 178 -2.32 11.83 13.96
C ASP A 178 -2.43 10.83 12.81
N GLY A 179 -3.03 9.73 13.06
CA GLY A 179 -3.25 8.69 12.09
C GLY A 179 -2.90 7.32 12.62
N VAL A 180 -3.26 6.30 11.87
CA VAL A 180 -3.03 4.91 12.19
C VAL A 180 -2.12 4.28 11.13
N ASP A 181 -1.10 3.55 11.59
CA ASP A 181 -0.33 2.66 10.72
C ASP A 181 -1.24 1.50 10.28
N LEU A 182 -1.69 1.53 9.03
CA LEU A 182 -2.61 0.53 8.50
C LEU A 182 -2.04 -0.90 8.60
N ASN A 183 -0.70 -1.04 8.50
CA ASN A 183 -0.04 -2.34 8.66
C ASN A 183 0.26 -2.70 10.13
N ARG A 184 -0.50 -2.13 11.06
CA ARG A 184 -0.59 -2.47 12.49
C ARG A 184 -2.02 -2.66 12.95
N ASN A 185 -3.00 -2.45 12.07
CA ASN A 185 -4.42 -2.42 12.41
C ASN A 185 -5.18 -3.73 12.13
N PHE A 186 -4.51 -4.77 11.61
CA PHE A 186 -5.09 -6.09 11.38
C PHE A 186 -5.18 -6.92 12.67
N ASP A 187 -6.23 -7.74 12.80
CA ASP A 187 -6.44 -8.56 14.00
C ASP A 187 -5.59 -9.84 13.97
N PHE A 188 -4.28 -9.65 14.03
CA PHE A 188 -3.34 -10.74 14.25
C PHE A 188 -2.45 -10.42 15.44
N ASN A 189 -2.75 -11.05 16.58
CA ASN A 189 -2.10 -10.76 17.86
C ASN A 189 -2.10 -9.25 18.24
N TRP A 190 -3.00 -8.50 17.69
CA TRP A 190 -3.10 -7.05 17.84
C TRP A 190 -3.14 -6.63 19.31
N VAL A 191 -3.90 -7.36 20.14
CA VAL A 191 -4.08 -7.09 21.57
C VAL A 191 -2.76 -7.10 22.35
N LEU A 192 -1.74 -7.77 21.84
CA LEU A 192 -0.43 -7.87 22.51
C LEU A 192 0.48 -6.67 22.25
N GLY A 193 0.09 -5.76 21.35
CA GLY A 193 0.88 -4.62 20.97
C GLY A 193 2.11 -4.97 20.13
N ASP A 194 2.94 -3.99 19.85
CA ASP A 194 4.12 -4.18 19.02
C ASP A 194 5.24 -4.92 19.78
N THR A 195 5.33 -4.73 21.08
CA THR A 195 6.25 -5.46 21.97
C THR A 195 5.51 -6.51 22.78
N PHE A 196 5.96 -7.75 22.71
CA PHE A 196 5.30 -8.85 23.42
C PHE A 196 5.30 -8.62 24.93
N MET A 197 4.11 -8.50 25.52
CA MET A 197 3.89 -8.27 26.97
C MET A 197 4.46 -6.94 27.50
N GLU A 198 5.04 -6.13 26.67
CA GLU A 198 5.59 -4.81 27.03
C GLU A 198 5.06 -3.78 26.04
N PRO A 199 3.96 -3.08 26.35
CA PRO A 199 3.39 -2.07 25.48
C PRO A 199 4.41 -0.96 25.17
N ASP A 200 4.59 -0.68 23.88
CA ASP A 200 5.42 0.43 23.42
C ASP A 200 4.58 1.73 23.39
N PRO A 201 5.16 2.92 23.62
CA PRO A 201 4.45 4.17 23.45
C PRO A 201 3.77 4.31 22.08
N SER A 202 4.34 3.80 21.01
CA SER A 202 3.75 3.77 19.67
C SER A 202 2.43 2.98 19.58
N ASP A 203 2.17 2.07 20.53
CA ASP A 203 0.91 1.34 20.58
C ASP A 203 -0.29 2.21 21.01
N TYR A 204 -0.04 3.35 21.63
CA TYR A 204 -1.06 4.11 22.35
C TYR A 204 -1.16 5.59 21.95
N ALA A 205 -0.16 6.11 21.28
CA ALA A 205 -0.10 7.53 20.99
C ALA A 205 -0.15 7.78 19.47
N ALA A 206 -1.23 8.43 19.03
CA ALA A 206 -1.52 8.64 17.63
C ALA A 206 -0.44 9.39 16.84
N HIS A 207 0.41 10.18 17.52
CA HIS A 207 1.52 10.88 16.88
C HIS A 207 2.73 9.99 16.54
N TYR A 208 2.77 8.74 17.02
CA TYR A 208 3.81 7.79 16.62
C TYR A 208 3.52 7.15 15.27
N ASP A 209 4.54 6.97 14.46
CA ASP A 209 4.48 6.38 13.12
C ASP A 209 3.88 4.96 13.10
N TYR A 210 4.00 4.24 14.20
CA TYR A 210 3.55 2.84 14.30
C TYR A 210 2.30 2.67 15.16
N TYR A 211 1.53 3.75 15.35
CA TYR A 211 0.30 3.66 16.11
C TYR A 211 -0.71 2.74 15.45
N ARG A 212 -1.19 1.76 16.21
CA ARG A 212 -2.02 0.65 15.70
C ARG A 212 -3.52 0.90 15.71
N GLY A 213 -3.96 2.09 16.13
CA GLY A 213 -5.37 2.41 16.29
C GLY A 213 -5.96 1.97 17.63
N LEU A 214 -7.23 2.31 17.86
CA LEU A 214 -7.93 2.03 19.12
C LEU A 214 -8.33 0.55 19.27
N ASN A 215 -8.59 -0.12 18.17
CA ASN A 215 -9.00 -1.52 18.09
C ASN A 215 -8.46 -2.12 16.80
N PRO A 216 -8.34 -3.45 16.71
CA PRO A 216 -8.14 -4.07 15.41
C PRO A 216 -9.32 -3.69 14.49
N TRP A 217 -9.04 -3.42 13.25
CA TRP A 217 -10.04 -2.98 12.28
C TRP A 217 -10.73 -1.64 12.64
N SER A 218 -10.05 -0.79 13.40
CA SER A 218 -10.60 0.54 13.67
C SER A 218 -10.72 1.37 12.39
N GLU A 219 -9.83 1.18 11.44
CA GLU A 219 -9.77 1.95 10.20
C GLU A 219 -10.63 1.34 9.08
N SER A 220 -11.32 2.18 8.33
CA SER A 220 -12.19 1.75 7.23
C SER A 220 -11.41 1.11 6.09
N GLU A 221 -10.21 1.58 5.84
CA GLU A 221 -9.29 1.04 4.83
C GLU A 221 -8.96 -0.43 5.11
N THR A 222 -8.60 -0.75 6.34
CA THR A 222 -8.28 -2.12 6.73
C THR A 222 -9.51 -3.02 6.73
N ARG A 223 -10.69 -2.46 7.09
CA ARG A 223 -11.97 -3.19 6.97
C ARG A 223 -12.32 -3.49 5.52
N ALA A 224 -12.10 -2.55 4.61
CA ALA A 224 -12.35 -2.76 3.18
C ALA A 224 -11.50 -3.92 2.63
N LEU A 225 -10.21 -3.94 2.94
CA LEU A 225 -9.32 -5.02 2.52
C LEU A 225 -9.68 -6.36 3.18
N ARG A 226 -10.03 -6.36 4.47
CA ARG A 226 -10.50 -7.56 5.19
C ARG A 226 -11.72 -8.16 4.54
N ASP A 227 -12.73 -7.33 4.27
CA ASP A 227 -14.01 -7.80 3.76
C ASP A 227 -13.84 -8.36 2.34
N LEU A 228 -13.05 -7.69 1.50
CA LEU A 228 -12.68 -8.22 0.18
C LEU A 228 -11.95 -9.57 0.30
N ALA A 229 -11.01 -9.69 1.22
CA ALA A 229 -10.24 -10.93 1.40
C ALA A 229 -11.11 -12.10 1.88
N LEU A 230 -12.02 -11.84 2.83
CA LEU A 230 -12.93 -12.87 3.35
C LEU A 230 -14.03 -13.27 2.34
N GLU A 231 -14.39 -12.39 1.42
CA GLU A 231 -15.38 -12.68 0.39
C GLU A 231 -14.81 -13.51 -0.77
N ASN A 232 -13.52 -13.34 -1.09
CA ASN A 232 -12.95 -13.86 -2.33
C ASN A 232 -12.04 -15.09 -2.19
N ASP A 233 -11.68 -15.50 -0.96
CA ASP A 233 -10.84 -16.69 -0.72
C ASP A 233 -9.55 -16.70 -1.56
N PHE A 234 -8.74 -15.65 -1.46
CA PHE A 234 -7.51 -15.55 -2.21
C PHE A 234 -6.52 -16.69 -1.87
N LEU A 235 -5.98 -17.31 -2.90
CA LEU A 235 -4.92 -18.31 -2.76
C LEU A 235 -3.57 -17.66 -2.46
N PHE A 236 -3.34 -16.50 -3.09
CA PHE A 236 -2.05 -15.82 -3.10
C PHE A 236 -2.26 -14.31 -3.09
N SER A 237 -1.37 -13.59 -2.39
CA SER A 237 -1.37 -12.13 -2.48
C SER A 237 0.02 -11.54 -2.34
N ILE A 238 0.20 -10.36 -2.95
CA ILE A 238 1.36 -9.49 -2.76
C ILE A 238 0.87 -8.12 -2.28
N ILE A 239 1.52 -7.61 -1.24
CA ILE A 239 1.38 -6.21 -0.82
C ILE A 239 2.74 -5.54 -0.98
N TRP A 240 2.79 -4.48 -1.80
CA TRP A 240 3.99 -3.70 -1.98
C TRP A 240 4.21 -2.74 -0.83
N HIS A 241 5.43 -2.65 -0.43
CA HIS A 241 5.99 -1.73 0.55
C HIS A 241 7.31 -1.16 0.02
N SER A 242 7.83 -0.15 0.69
CA SER A 242 9.20 0.35 0.51
C SER A 242 9.79 0.70 1.86
N ALA A 243 11.04 0.31 2.12
CA ALA A 243 11.63 0.46 3.44
C ALA A 243 12.48 1.71 3.58
N ARG A 244 12.25 2.50 4.63
CA ARG A 244 13.12 3.63 5.04
C ARG A 244 14.56 3.22 5.34
N SER A 245 14.84 1.95 5.45
CA SER A 245 16.14 1.41 5.83
C SER A 245 16.62 0.37 4.84
N GLY A 246 17.81 0.55 4.29
CA GLY A 246 18.47 -0.43 3.40
C GLY A 246 18.62 -1.83 4.01
N ARG A 247 18.41 -1.99 5.32
CA ARG A 247 18.35 -3.31 5.94
C ARG A 247 17.13 -4.11 5.52
N PHE A 248 16.02 -3.45 5.23
CA PHE A 248 14.74 -4.07 4.89
C PHE A 248 14.38 -3.92 3.41
N SER A 249 14.96 -2.95 2.69
CA SER A 249 14.72 -2.73 1.26
C SER A 249 15.18 -3.91 0.40
N GLU A 250 14.65 -4.01 -0.81
CA GLU A 250 14.98 -5.03 -1.83
C GLU A 250 14.79 -6.46 -1.29
N LYS A 251 13.66 -6.71 -0.62
CA LYS A 251 13.34 -7.99 0.01
C LYS A 251 11.91 -8.44 -0.20
N VAL A 252 11.74 -9.75 -0.19
CA VAL A 252 10.45 -10.42 -0.12
C VAL A 252 10.28 -11.01 1.27
N PHE A 253 9.30 -10.52 2.03
CA PHE A 253 8.99 -11.05 3.35
C PHE A 253 7.85 -12.06 3.29
N THR A 254 8.06 -13.16 4.02
CA THR A 254 7.07 -14.23 4.16
C THR A 254 6.37 -14.16 5.52
N PRO A 255 5.12 -14.65 5.68
CA PRO A 255 4.49 -14.83 6.99
C PRO A 255 5.29 -15.87 7.77
N TRP A 256 5.09 -15.88 8.96
CA TRP A 256 5.51 -15.21 10.20
C TRP A 256 6.66 -16.02 10.82
N LYS A 257 7.49 -15.34 11.57
CA LYS A 257 8.48 -15.98 12.43
C LYS A 257 8.41 -15.36 13.83
N TRP A 258 7.90 -16.09 14.79
CA TRP A 258 7.87 -15.69 16.19
C TRP A 258 9.09 -16.20 16.95
N ASP A 259 9.25 -15.76 18.19
CA ASP A 259 10.32 -16.20 19.07
C ASP A 259 10.47 -17.71 19.10
N GLY A 260 11.72 -18.18 19.15
CA GLY A 260 12.02 -19.60 19.15
C GLY A 260 11.76 -20.31 17.84
N ASP A 261 11.87 -19.59 16.72
CA ASP A 261 11.68 -20.12 15.37
C ASP A 261 10.29 -20.75 15.11
N LYS A 262 9.26 -20.25 15.79
CA LYS A 262 7.87 -20.63 15.53
C LYS A 262 7.44 -20.05 14.20
N ARG A 263 7.16 -20.92 13.23
CA ARG A 263 6.82 -20.59 11.86
C ARG A 263 5.41 -21.02 11.49
N THR A 264 4.97 -20.59 10.32
CA THR A 264 3.70 -21.05 9.74
C THR A 264 3.72 -22.57 9.54
N PRO A 265 2.55 -23.25 9.62
CA PRO A 265 2.45 -24.67 9.28
C PRO A 265 2.97 -25.03 7.88
N ASP A 266 2.77 -24.14 6.90
CA ASP A 266 3.16 -24.30 5.50
C ASP A 266 4.50 -23.63 5.14
N ASP A 267 5.35 -23.37 6.15
CA ASP A 267 6.61 -22.64 6.03
C ASP A 267 7.47 -23.08 4.82
N ALA A 268 7.56 -24.38 4.59
CA ALA A 268 8.37 -24.90 3.49
C ALA A 268 7.85 -24.45 2.11
N SER A 269 6.54 -24.48 1.88
CA SER A 269 5.92 -24.07 0.62
C SER A 269 5.98 -22.55 0.45
N ILE A 270 5.65 -21.81 1.50
CA ILE A 270 5.73 -20.35 1.53
C ILE A 270 7.15 -19.87 1.23
N LYS A 271 8.14 -20.50 1.85
CA LYS A 271 9.55 -20.13 1.66
C LYS A 271 10.03 -20.41 0.22
N ILE A 272 9.67 -21.55 -0.35
CA ILE A 272 10.03 -21.88 -1.74
C ILE A 272 9.49 -20.85 -2.72
N ILE A 273 8.22 -20.48 -2.60
CA ILE A 273 7.59 -19.47 -3.47
C ILE A 273 8.22 -18.10 -3.23
N GLY A 274 8.42 -17.71 -1.96
CA GLY A 274 9.09 -16.44 -1.62
C GLY A 274 10.52 -16.35 -2.17
N ASP A 275 11.28 -17.47 -2.19
CA ASP A 275 12.61 -17.53 -2.80
C ASP A 275 12.52 -17.37 -4.34
N GLN A 276 11.55 -18.00 -4.99
CA GLN A 276 11.32 -17.86 -6.42
C GLN A 276 10.93 -16.43 -6.82
N ILE A 277 10.05 -15.79 -6.07
CA ILE A 277 9.71 -14.37 -6.29
C ILE A 277 10.97 -13.51 -6.12
N ALA A 278 11.72 -13.70 -5.06
CA ALA A 278 12.93 -12.92 -4.82
C ALA A 278 14.01 -13.13 -5.89
N GLU A 279 14.13 -14.34 -6.44
CA GLU A 279 15.13 -14.68 -7.45
C GLU A 279 14.91 -13.95 -8.78
N ILE A 280 13.67 -13.68 -9.16
CA ILE A 280 13.35 -13.01 -10.43
C ILE A 280 13.48 -11.50 -10.37
N ILE A 281 13.45 -10.88 -9.19
CA ILE A 281 13.56 -9.44 -9.02
C ILE A 281 15.01 -9.05 -8.80
N ILE A 282 15.56 -8.23 -9.67
CA ILE A 282 16.95 -7.78 -9.61
C ILE A 282 17.04 -6.50 -8.79
N LYS A 283 18.04 -6.41 -7.91
CA LYS A 283 18.31 -5.22 -7.09
C LYS A 283 18.77 -4.04 -7.96
N GLU A 284 18.45 -2.85 -7.47
CA GLU A 284 18.88 -1.61 -8.11
C GLU A 284 20.40 -1.53 -8.24
N ASN A 285 20.88 -1.09 -9.40
CA ASN A 285 22.31 -0.95 -9.72
C ASN A 285 23.17 -2.20 -9.43
N SER A 286 22.59 -3.39 -9.52
CA SER A 286 23.24 -4.67 -9.20
C SER A 286 22.88 -5.75 -10.21
N SER A 287 23.61 -6.86 -10.18
CA SER A 287 23.23 -8.11 -10.83
C SER A 287 22.72 -9.15 -9.83
N GLU A 288 22.56 -8.78 -8.56
CA GLU A 288 22.05 -9.66 -7.51
C GLU A 288 20.53 -9.60 -7.48
N SER A 289 19.90 -10.71 -7.16
CA SER A 289 18.46 -10.77 -6.92
C SER A 289 18.08 -10.28 -5.52
N TYR A 290 16.81 -9.98 -5.34
CA TYR A 290 16.22 -9.78 -4.02
C TYR A 290 16.45 -11.00 -3.13
N GLN A 291 16.19 -10.87 -1.86
CA GLN A 291 16.29 -11.97 -0.90
C GLN A 291 14.97 -12.16 -0.19
N SER A 292 14.50 -13.41 -0.14
CA SER A 292 13.38 -13.72 0.72
C SER A 292 13.83 -13.83 2.18
N SER A 293 13.00 -13.33 3.07
CA SER A 293 13.26 -13.31 4.50
C SER A 293 11.97 -13.49 5.28
N TYR A 294 12.09 -13.91 6.51
CA TYR A 294 11.00 -13.78 7.45
C TYR A 294 11.00 -12.36 7.98
N SER A 295 9.86 -11.71 7.95
CA SER A 295 9.69 -10.52 8.74
C SER A 295 9.81 -10.91 10.22
N ALA A 296 10.44 -10.07 11.04
CA ALA A 296 10.18 -10.16 12.47
C ALA A 296 8.69 -9.85 12.61
N SER A 297 7.90 -10.88 12.86
CA SER A 297 6.44 -10.74 12.88
C SER A 297 6.02 -9.70 13.89
N ARG A 298 5.31 -8.70 13.41
CA ARG A 298 4.74 -7.65 14.23
C ARG A 298 3.26 -7.89 14.40
N ARG A 299 2.71 -7.46 15.53
CA ARG A 299 1.29 -7.62 15.79
C ARG A 299 0.51 -6.63 14.93
N GLY A 300 -0.56 -7.10 14.32
CA GLY A 300 -1.41 -6.31 13.46
C GLY A 300 -0.95 -6.17 12.01
N ASN A 301 0.02 -6.96 11.57
CA ASN A 301 0.45 -6.96 10.17
C ASN A 301 -0.55 -7.64 9.25
N ALA A 302 -0.70 -7.08 8.06
CA ALA A 302 -1.54 -7.63 7.00
C ALA A 302 -1.11 -9.03 6.56
N HIS A 303 0.18 -9.22 6.25
CA HIS A 303 0.68 -10.51 5.71
C HIS A 303 0.54 -11.67 6.67
N ASP A 304 0.69 -11.46 7.97
CA ASP A 304 0.49 -12.48 8.97
C ASP A 304 -1.00 -12.81 9.14
N TRP A 305 -1.86 -11.79 9.12
CA TRP A 305 -3.30 -11.95 9.20
C TRP A 305 -3.88 -12.70 8.00
N PHE A 306 -3.46 -12.34 6.78
CA PHE A 306 -3.94 -13.02 5.58
C PHE A 306 -3.75 -14.52 5.67
N TYR A 307 -2.53 -14.95 5.97
CA TYR A 307 -2.27 -16.37 6.13
C TYR A 307 -3.07 -17.01 7.28
N GLN A 308 -3.14 -16.37 8.43
CA GLN A 308 -3.85 -16.89 9.60
C GLN A 308 -5.36 -16.99 9.37
N ALA A 309 -5.97 -15.99 8.75
CA ALA A 309 -7.41 -15.86 8.64
C ALA A 309 -7.98 -16.56 7.39
N THR A 310 -7.25 -16.55 6.29
CA THR A 310 -7.73 -17.03 4.99
C THR A 310 -6.94 -18.23 4.43
N GLY A 311 -5.74 -18.47 4.94
CA GLY A 311 -4.82 -19.47 4.38
C GLY A 311 -4.07 -18.98 3.14
N ALA A 312 -4.29 -17.74 2.70
CA ALA A 312 -3.60 -17.16 1.55
C ALA A 312 -2.10 -17.06 1.78
N PHE A 313 -1.31 -17.49 0.81
CA PHE A 313 0.14 -17.25 0.83
C PHE A 313 0.40 -15.79 0.46
N GLN A 314 0.59 -14.97 1.47
CA GLN A 314 0.78 -13.54 1.30
C GLN A 314 2.24 -13.16 1.44
N TYR A 315 2.73 -12.34 0.52
CA TYR A 315 4.10 -11.81 0.52
C TYR A 315 4.05 -10.29 0.64
N LEU A 316 4.98 -9.76 1.42
CA LEU A 316 5.24 -8.34 1.51
C LEU A 316 6.53 -8.07 0.73
N ILE A 317 6.48 -7.23 -0.30
CA ILE A 317 7.66 -6.88 -1.09
C ILE A 317 8.08 -5.46 -0.74
N GLU A 318 9.27 -5.32 -0.17
CA GLU A 318 9.92 -4.03 0.04
C GLU A 318 10.67 -3.65 -1.24
N CYS A 319 9.97 -2.97 -2.15
CA CYS A 319 10.52 -2.62 -3.45
C CYS A 319 11.42 -1.38 -3.40
N GLY A 320 12.40 -1.35 -4.29
CA GLY A 320 13.39 -0.28 -4.37
C GLY A 320 14.36 -0.24 -3.20
N THR A 321 15.18 0.77 -3.17
CA THR A 321 16.17 1.02 -2.12
C THR A 321 15.56 1.79 -0.94
N ALA A 322 16.39 2.28 -0.01
CA ALA A 322 15.94 3.17 1.07
C ALA A 322 15.55 4.58 0.58
N ASN A 323 15.68 4.87 -0.71
CA ASN A 323 15.08 6.02 -1.36
C ASN A 323 13.63 5.66 -1.73
N LEU A 324 12.67 6.06 -0.92
CA LEU A 324 11.26 5.67 -1.07
C LEU A 324 10.58 6.29 -2.29
N GLN A 325 11.10 7.43 -2.74
CA GLN A 325 10.53 8.24 -3.80
C GLN A 325 11.65 8.64 -4.78
N PRO A 326 12.23 7.67 -5.50
CA PRO A 326 13.26 7.95 -6.48
C PRO A 326 12.72 8.85 -7.62
N ASP A 327 13.63 9.45 -8.39
CA ASP A 327 13.23 10.20 -9.59
C ASP A 327 12.69 9.26 -10.69
N SER A 328 12.05 9.84 -11.71
CA SER A 328 11.35 9.07 -12.76
C SER A 328 12.21 8.02 -13.43
N ALA A 329 13.49 8.25 -13.64
CA ALA A 329 14.38 7.28 -14.28
C ALA A 329 14.58 6.02 -13.42
N LEU A 330 14.64 6.17 -12.09
CA LEU A 330 14.77 5.04 -11.16
C LEU A 330 13.41 4.37 -10.90
N VAL A 331 12.30 5.09 -11.02
CA VAL A 331 10.95 4.50 -10.96
C VAL A 331 10.78 3.50 -12.07
N GLU A 332 11.02 3.90 -13.32
CA GLU A 332 10.91 3.02 -14.49
C GLU A 332 11.80 1.78 -14.34
N ASP A 333 13.08 1.98 -13.97
CA ASP A 333 14.01 0.87 -13.76
C ASP A 333 13.55 -0.09 -12.63
N THR A 334 12.87 0.41 -11.60
CA THR A 334 12.35 -0.43 -10.50
C THR A 334 11.12 -1.23 -10.93
N ILE A 335 10.25 -0.63 -11.74
CA ILE A 335 9.01 -1.29 -12.23
C ILE A 335 9.33 -2.38 -13.26
N ASP A 336 10.29 -2.12 -14.14
CA ASP A 336 10.73 -3.04 -15.20
C ASP A 336 11.44 -4.31 -14.66
N ARG A 337 11.84 -4.33 -13.40
CA ARG A 337 12.55 -5.44 -12.74
C ARG A 337 11.61 -6.47 -12.17
#